data_c2a6c9b4cd995419ecd5905801a8908b
#
_entry.id   c2a6c9b4cd995419ecd5905801a8908b
#
_cell.length_a   1.000
_cell.length_b   1.000
_cell.length_c   1.000
_cell.angle_alpha   90.00
_cell.angle_beta   90.00
_cell.angle_gamma   90.00
#
_symmetry.space_group_name_H-M   'P 1'
#
loop_
_entity.id
_entity.type
_entity.pdbx_description
1 polymer ?
#
loop_
_entity_poly.entity_id
_entity_poly.type
_entity_poly.pdbx_seq_one_letter_code
_entity_poly.pdbx_strand_id
1 'polypeptide(L)'
;MKRCTFITGNQNKADHLVRLLDMPINHQKIDLDEIQSTNLKAVVEHKARQAYEVIQEPVLVEDVSLEFTSLGGLPGTFIKFFVEQTGLDATCRMLDGFEDRSATVKCGYGYFDGAQFHNFEGSVGGTIAREPGKGGRGFGWDRLFIPDGYNGIIRSDLSETAYDELYLKIKPIEAVKEFLASN
;
A
#
# COMPACT_ATOMS: atom_id res chain seq x y z
N MET A 1 -19.52 -8.76 -14.56
CA MET A 1 -18.24 -8.83 -13.86
C MET A 1 -17.17 -8.15 -14.72
N LYS A 2 -16.56 -7.11 -14.22
CA LYS A 2 -15.49 -6.36 -14.91
C LYS A 2 -14.21 -7.19 -14.91
N ARG A 3 -13.58 -7.33 -16.07
CA ARG A 3 -12.26 -7.96 -16.17
C ARG A 3 -11.19 -6.88 -16.08
N CYS A 4 -10.07 -7.17 -15.44
CA CYS A 4 -8.90 -6.31 -15.46
C CYS A 4 -7.64 -7.13 -15.23
N THR A 5 -6.49 -6.54 -15.56
CA THR A 5 -5.18 -7.09 -15.24
C THR A 5 -4.57 -6.30 -14.08
N PHE A 6 -4.17 -6.97 -13.01
CA PHE A 6 -3.46 -6.34 -11.90
C PHE A 6 -2.01 -6.12 -12.26
N ILE A 7 -1.58 -4.87 -12.22
CA ILE A 7 -0.22 -4.48 -12.61
C ILE A 7 0.61 -4.21 -11.36
N THR A 8 1.58 -5.06 -11.13
CA THR A 8 2.54 -4.89 -10.04
C THR A 8 3.84 -5.65 -10.33
N GLY A 9 4.98 -5.04 -9.99
CA GLY A 9 6.28 -5.71 -9.98
C GLY A 9 6.53 -6.53 -8.72
N ASN A 10 5.63 -6.48 -7.74
CA ASN A 10 5.76 -7.13 -6.44
C ASN A 10 4.89 -8.40 -6.38
N GLN A 11 5.54 -9.58 -6.46
CA GLN A 11 4.85 -10.87 -6.41
C GLN A 11 4.02 -11.06 -5.14
N ASN A 12 4.51 -10.61 -3.97
CA ASN A 12 3.76 -10.73 -2.72
C ASN A 12 2.44 -9.95 -2.77
N LYS A 13 2.41 -8.78 -3.42
CA LYS A 13 1.17 -8.02 -3.62
C LYS A 13 0.19 -8.77 -4.52
N ALA A 14 0.68 -9.39 -5.59
CA ALA A 14 -0.14 -10.17 -6.51
C ALA A 14 -0.76 -11.38 -5.81
N ASP A 15 0.03 -12.16 -5.10
CA ASP A 15 -0.42 -13.38 -4.41
C ASP A 15 -1.45 -13.04 -3.31
N HIS A 16 -1.23 -11.96 -2.56
CA HIS A 16 -2.18 -11.51 -1.54
C HIS A 16 -3.49 -11.02 -2.16
N LEU A 17 -3.43 -10.24 -3.25
CA LEU A 17 -4.65 -9.75 -3.90
C LEU A 17 -5.48 -10.90 -4.45
N VAL A 18 -4.87 -11.84 -5.17
CA VAL A 18 -5.56 -13.02 -5.73
C VAL A 18 -6.25 -13.82 -4.62
N ARG A 19 -5.54 -14.07 -3.51
CA ARG A 19 -6.07 -14.82 -2.36
C ARG A 19 -7.29 -14.13 -1.72
N LEU A 20 -7.26 -12.80 -1.60
CA LEU A 20 -8.26 -12.04 -0.84
C LEU A 20 -9.45 -11.59 -1.70
N LEU A 21 -9.24 -11.33 -2.99
CA LEU A 21 -10.35 -11.03 -3.90
C LEU A 21 -11.28 -12.22 -4.08
N ASP A 22 -10.76 -13.45 -3.96
CA ASP A 22 -11.52 -14.68 -4.25
C ASP A 22 -12.19 -14.62 -5.64
N MET A 23 -11.48 -14.04 -6.60
CA MET A 23 -11.90 -13.83 -7.98
C MET A 23 -10.72 -14.04 -8.92
N PRO A 24 -10.91 -14.62 -10.11
CA PRO A 24 -9.84 -14.72 -11.08
C PRO A 24 -9.43 -13.33 -11.57
N ILE A 25 -8.18 -12.95 -11.32
CA ILE A 25 -7.56 -11.73 -11.84
C ILE A 25 -6.23 -12.08 -12.49
N ASN A 26 -6.00 -11.55 -13.68
CA ASN A 26 -4.70 -11.67 -14.33
C ASN A 26 -3.69 -10.77 -13.63
N HIS A 27 -2.43 -11.19 -13.61
CA HIS A 27 -1.33 -10.39 -13.08
C HIS A 27 -0.26 -10.22 -14.14
N GLN A 28 0.26 -9.00 -14.25
CA GLN A 28 1.37 -8.70 -15.14
C GLN A 28 2.34 -7.72 -14.48
N LYS A 29 3.64 -7.97 -14.67
CA LYS A 29 4.68 -7.03 -14.29
C LYS A 29 4.95 -6.09 -15.46
N ILE A 30 4.80 -4.78 -15.21
CA ILE A 30 5.17 -3.71 -16.13
C ILE A 30 6.02 -2.73 -15.34
N ASP A 31 7.08 -2.25 -15.96
CA ASP A 31 7.88 -1.16 -15.42
C ASP A 31 7.17 0.16 -15.74
N LEU A 32 6.65 0.79 -14.71
CA LEU A 32 5.89 2.04 -14.79
C LEU A 32 6.67 3.16 -14.15
N ASP A 33 6.63 4.34 -14.74
CA ASP A 33 7.18 5.55 -14.14
C ASP A 33 6.40 5.91 -12.87
N GLU A 34 7.12 6.25 -11.81
CA GLU A 34 6.52 6.74 -10.56
C GLU A 34 6.67 8.26 -10.51
N ILE A 35 5.54 8.99 -10.63
CA ILE A 35 5.56 10.44 -10.48
C ILE A 35 5.93 10.86 -9.06
N GLN A 36 6.65 11.97 -8.93
CA GLN A 36 6.94 12.57 -7.64
C GLN A 36 5.72 13.35 -7.14
N SER A 37 4.95 12.75 -6.26
CA SER A 37 3.77 13.35 -5.65
C SER A 37 3.54 12.78 -4.25
N THR A 38 3.16 13.63 -3.30
CA THR A 38 2.69 13.20 -1.98
C THR A 38 1.21 12.79 -1.97
N ASN A 39 0.50 13.03 -3.08
CA ASN A 39 -0.89 12.65 -3.23
C ASN A 39 -1.01 11.22 -3.76
N LEU A 40 -1.39 10.28 -2.90
CA LEU A 40 -1.52 8.86 -3.23
C LEU A 40 -2.47 8.62 -4.41
N LYS A 41 -3.62 9.30 -4.46
CA LYS A 41 -4.58 9.18 -5.56
C LYS A 41 -3.94 9.59 -6.91
N ALA A 42 -3.18 10.69 -6.92
CA ALA A 42 -2.50 11.14 -8.13
C ALA A 42 -1.46 10.14 -8.63
N VAL A 43 -0.70 9.51 -7.71
CA VAL A 43 0.26 8.45 -8.04
C VAL A 43 -0.45 7.24 -8.61
N VAL A 44 -1.51 6.79 -7.97
CA VAL A 44 -2.31 5.63 -8.39
C VAL A 44 -2.99 5.88 -9.75
N GLU A 45 -3.54 7.08 -9.97
CA GLU A 45 -4.16 7.45 -11.24
C GLU A 45 -3.15 7.47 -12.39
N HIS A 46 -1.98 8.07 -12.16
CA HIS A 46 -0.91 8.09 -13.16
C HIS A 46 -0.49 6.67 -13.55
N LYS A 47 -0.22 5.81 -12.56
CA LYS A 47 0.14 4.40 -12.78
C LYS A 47 -0.93 3.65 -13.58
N ALA A 48 -2.22 3.85 -13.25
CA ALA A 48 -3.31 3.18 -13.95
C ALA A 48 -3.41 3.60 -15.42
N ARG A 49 -3.29 4.90 -15.70
CA ARG A 49 -3.32 5.42 -17.07
C ARG A 49 -2.14 4.92 -17.89
N GLN A 50 -0.93 4.98 -17.34
CA GLN A 50 0.28 4.49 -18.00
C GLN A 50 0.21 2.98 -18.28
N ALA A 51 -0.26 2.19 -17.30
CA ALA A 51 -0.44 0.75 -17.49
C ALA A 51 -1.44 0.45 -18.61
N TYR A 52 -2.54 1.20 -18.67
CA TYR A 52 -3.53 1.06 -19.74
C TYR A 52 -2.94 1.39 -21.12
N GLU A 53 -2.10 2.43 -21.24
CA GLU A 53 -1.44 2.77 -22.50
C GLU A 53 -0.59 1.62 -23.05
N VAL A 54 0.00 0.81 -22.17
CA VAL A 54 0.81 -0.35 -22.54
C VAL A 54 -0.04 -1.55 -22.90
N ILE A 55 -1.08 -1.86 -22.10
CA ILE A 55 -1.85 -3.11 -22.22
C ILE A 55 -3.05 -2.96 -23.15
N GLN A 56 -3.66 -1.77 -23.23
CA GLN A 56 -4.89 -1.48 -23.98
C GLN A 56 -6.09 -2.32 -23.50
N GLU A 57 -6.07 -2.73 -22.22
CA GLU A 57 -7.16 -3.44 -21.54
C GLU A 57 -7.35 -2.86 -20.14
N PRO A 58 -8.53 -3.05 -19.50
CA PRO A 58 -8.74 -2.54 -18.15
C PRO A 58 -7.68 -3.03 -17.17
N VAL A 59 -7.18 -2.12 -16.34
CA VAL A 59 -6.10 -2.38 -15.38
C VAL A 59 -6.51 -2.06 -13.96
N LEU A 60 -5.89 -2.75 -13.01
CA LEU A 60 -5.91 -2.43 -11.60
C LEU A 60 -4.47 -2.23 -11.14
N VAL A 61 -4.20 -1.15 -10.43
CA VAL A 61 -2.89 -0.85 -9.83
C VAL A 61 -3.02 -0.63 -8.34
N GLU A 62 -1.91 -0.71 -7.60
CA GLU A 62 -1.86 -0.44 -6.16
C GLU A 62 -0.65 0.42 -5.82
N ASP A 63 -0.84 1.35 -4.88
CA ASP A 63 0.26 2.02 -4.21
C ASP A 63 -0.03 2.23 -2.72
N VAL A 64 1.02 2.55 -1.96
CA VAL A 64 0.98 2.71 -0.51
C VAL A 64 1.67 3.99 -0.10
N SER A 65 1.12 4.67 0.91
CA SER A 65 1.69 5.82 1.57
C SER A 65 1.86 5.53 3.06
N LEU A 66 2.99 5.89 3.65
CA LEU A 66 3.18 5.89 5.10
C LEU A 66 3.56 7.31 5.53
N GLU A 67 2.62 7.97 6.18
CA GLU A 67 2.66 9.39 6.51
C GLU A 67 3.02 9.58 7.99
N PHE A 68 4.13 10.26 8.28
CA PHE A 68 4.54 10.60 9.65
C PHE A 68 3.97 11.99 9.99
N THR A 69 3.16 12.09 11.03
CA THR A 69 2.49 13.35 11.40
C THR A 69 3.47 14.48 11.65
N SER A 70 4.52 14.23 12.44
CA SER A 70 5.53 15.24 12.78
C SER A 70 6.38 15.70 11.58
N LEU A 71 6.36 14.97 10.47
CA LEU A 71 7.05 15.36 9.23
C LEU A 71 6.07 15.89 8.16
N GLY A 72 4.86 16.31 8.56
CA GLY A 72 3.87 16.87 7.65
C GLY A 72 3.37 15.87 6.59
N GLY A 73 3.37 14.57 6.92
CA GLY A 73 2.95 13.51 6.02
C GLY A 73 4.09 12.86 5.22
N LEU A 74 5.34 13.36 5.32
CA LEU A 74 6.49 12.68 4.73
C LEU A 74 6.89 11.46 5.58
N PRO A 75 7.48 10.40 5.00
CA PRO A 75 7.81 10.23 3.58
C PRO A 75 6.60 10.00 2.65
N GLY A 76 5.43 9.64 3.18
CA GLY A 76 4.24 9.47 2.36
C GLY A 76 4.40 8.38 1.30
N THR A 77 4.07 8.68 0.06
CA THR A 77 4.22 7.79 -1.11
C THR A 77 5.68 7.43 -1.42
N PHE A 78 6.65 8.20 -0.88
CA PHE A 78 8.08 7.93 -1.06
C PHE A 78 8.65 6.92 -0.06
N ILE A 79 7.84 6.32 0.81
CA ILE A 79 8.30 5.40 1.88
C ILE A 79 9.21 4.29 1.35
N LYS A 80 8.94 3.75 0.17
CA LYS A 80 9.77 2.72 -0.45
C LYS A 80 11.20 3.22 -0.64
N PHE A 81 11.38 4.41 -1.24
CA PHE A 81 12.70 4.99 -1.47
C PHE A 81 13.43 5.29 -0.16
N PHE A 82 12.72 5.79 0.86
CA PHE A 82 13.33 6.02 2.17
C PHE A 82 13.86 4.72 2.77
N VAL A 83 13.06 3.68 2.82
CA VAL A 83 13.48 2.39 3.38
C VAL A 83 14.62 1.77 2.58
N GLU A 84 14.58 1.83 1.25
CA GLU A 84 15.62 1.25 0.37
C GLU A 84 16.95 2.03 0.45
N GLN A 85 16.91 3.36 0.56
CA GLN A 85 18.12 4.19 0.53
C GLN A 85 18.72 4.43 1.92
N THR A 86 17.88 4.61 2.96
CA THR A 86 18.38 4.92 4.31
C THR A 86 18.39 3.69 5.23
N GLY A 87 17.62 2.67 4.92
CA GLY A 87 17.41 1.52 5.77
C GLY A 87 16.36 1.75 6.86
N LEU A 88 15.92 0.64 7.46
CA LEU A 88 14.84 0.63 8.45
C LEU A 88 15.21 1.40 9.73
N ASP A 89 16.44 1.19 10.25
CA ASP A 89 16.89 1.85 11.49
C ASP A 89 16.93 3.37 11.35
N ALA A 90 17.48 3.88 10.24
CA ALA A 90 17.53 5.32 10.01
C ALA A 90 16.12 5.89 9.82
N THR A 91 15.23 5.17 9.13
CA THR A 91 13.84 5.59 8.95
C THR A 91 13.10 5.66 10.30
N CYS A 92 13.28 4.71 11.23
CA CYS A 92 12.76 4.81 12.59
C CYS A 92 13.26 6.06 13.31
N ARG A 93 14.58 6.33 13.21
CA ARG A 93 15.24 7.44 13.91
C ARG A 93 14.93 8.83 13.35
N MET A 94 14.31 8.93 12.17
CA MET A 94 13.84 10.23 11.64
C MET A 94 12.94 10.98 12.63
N LEU A 95 12.26 10.27 13.53
CA LEU A 95 11.37 10.84 14.54
C LEU A 95 12.00 10.95 15.95
N ASP A 96 13.31 10.75 16.12
CA ASP A 96 13.92 10.78 17.47
C ASP A 96 13.91 12.18 18.10
N GLY A 97 13.85 13.23 17.29
CA GLY A 97 13.71 14.62 17.76
C GLY A 97 12.27 15.07 18.03
N PHE A 98 11.28 14.19 17.84
CA PHE A 98 9.87 14.51 17.99
C PHE A 98 9.23 13.69 19.13
N GLU A 99 8.35 14.32 19.90
CA GLU A 99 7.53 13.62 20.91
C GLU A 99 6.44 12.81 20.24
N ASP A 100 5.79 13.39 19.22
CA ASP A 100 4.76 12.71 18.43
C ASP A 100 5.39 11.82 17.36
N ARG A 101 5.13 10.52 17.47
CA ARG A 101 5.53 9.50 16.50
C ARG A 101 4.34 8.93 15.75
N SER A 102 3.17 9.59 15.81
CA SER A 102 1.98 9.13 15.11
C SER A 102 2.19 9.09 13.61
N ALA A 103 1.56 8.10 12.99
CA ALA A 103 1.65 7.87 11.56
C ALA A 103 0.35 7.28 11.02
N THR A 104 0.11 7.49 9.74
CA THR A 104 -1.01 6.88 9.03
C THR A 104 -0.49 6.11 7.83
N VAL A 105 -0.84 4.83 7.74
CA VAL A 105 -0.66 4.07 6.51
C VAL A 105 -1.91 4.19 5.66
N LYS A 106 -1.72 4.39 4.35
CA LYS A 106 -2.79 4.40 3.35
C LYS A 106 -2.46 3.43 2.22
N CYS A 107 -3.47 2.78 1.68
CA CYS A 107 -3.35 2.00 0.46
C CYS A 107 -4.40 2.46 -0.54
N GLY A 108 -3.96 2.77 -1.76
CA GLY A 108 -4.82 3.13 -2.88
C GLY A 108 -4.81 2.06 -3.95
N TYR A 109 -6.01 1.68 -4.42
CA TYR A 109 -6.19 0.94 -5.67
C TYR A 109 -6.79 1.86 -6.72
N GLY A 110 -6.26 1.79 -7.94
CA GLY A 110 -6.78 2.50 -9.10
C GLY A 110 -7.19 1.53 -10.18
N TYR A 111 -8.46 1.59 -10.57
CA TYR A 111 -8.96 0.90 -11.77
C TYR A 111 -9.11 1.92 -12.90
N PHE A 112 -8.68 1.55 -14.10
CA PHE A 112 -8.85 2.36 -15.30
C PHE A 112 -9.19 1.46 -16.50
N ASP A 113 -10.25 1.80 -17.22
CA ASP A 113 -10.75 1.04 -18.37
C ASP A 113 -10.53 1.72 -19.73
N GLY A 114 -9.75 2.80 -19.72
CA GLY A 114 -9.52 3.65 -20.89
C GLY A 114 -10.45 4.86 -20.98
N ALA A 115 -11.57 4.87 -20.24
CA ALA A 115 -12.53 5.95 -20.20
C ALA A 115 -12.68 6.53 -18.79
N GLN A 116 -12.86 5.68 -17.78
CA GLN A 116 -13.16 6.08 -16.41
C GLN A 116 -12.09 5.57 -15.44
N PHE A 117 -11.68 6.46 -14.53
CA PHE A 117 -10.81 6.14 -13.41
C PHE A 117 -11.62 6.02 -12.12
N HIS A 118 -11.41 4.91 -11.41
CA HIS A 118 -11.99 4.67 -10.08
C HIS A 118 -10.87 4.49 -9.06
N ASN A 119 -10.96 5.20 -7.94
CA ASN A 119 -10.02 5.12 -6.83
C ASN A 119 -10.68 4.51 -5.61
N PHE A 120 -9.99 3.57 -4.98
CA PHE A 120 -10.39 2.94 -3.72
C PHE A 120 -9.26 3.15 -2.73
N GLU A 121 -9.55 3.72 -1.56
CA GLU A 121 -8.55 4.02 -0.55
C GLU A 121 -8.95 3.49 0.81
N GLY A 122 -8.02 2.87 1.50
CA GLY A 122 -8.16 2.47 2.89
C GLY A 122 -6.99 3.02 3.70
N SER A 123 -7.20 3.20 5.01
CA SER A 123 -6.19 3.74 5.90
C SER A 123 -6.31 3.21 7.32
N VAL A 124 -5.18 3.17 8.03
CA VAL A 124 -5.11 2.82 9.44
C VAL A 124 -4.10 3.75 10.12
N GLY A 125 -4.49 4.29 11.28
CA GLY A 125 -3.60 5.04 12.17
C GLY A 125 -2.68 4.14 12.98
N GLY A 126 -1.64 4.74 13.53
CA GLY A 126 -0.68 4.05 14.38
C GLY A 126 0.50 4.94 14.73
N THR A 127 1.62 4.31 15.06
CA THR A 127 2.87 5.01 15.40
C THR A 127 4.07 4.34 14.73
N ILE A 128 5.17 5.09 14.61
CA ILE A 128 6.45 4.56 14.14
C ILE A 128 7.26 4.04 15.32
N ALA A 129 7.70 2.79 15.20
CA ALA A 129 8.55 2.13 16.19
C ALA A 129 9.87 2.87 16.38
N ARG A 130 10.49 2.75 17.58
CA ARG A 130 11.83 3.30 17.83
C ARG A 130 12.92 2.48 17.18
N GLU A 131 12.69 1.18 17.05
CA GLU A 131 13.55 0.21 16.37
C GLU A 131 12.71 -0.68 15.45
N PRO A 132 13.26 -1.15 14.33
CA PRO A 132 12.55 -2.04 13.43
C PRO A 132 12.12 -3.35 14.10
N GLY A 133 10.92 -3.82 13.78
CA GLY A 133 10.46 -5.15 14.17
C GLY A 133 11.37 -6.26 13.65
N LYS A 134 11.38 -7.39 14.35
CA LYS A 134 12.20 -8.57 14.04
C LYS A 134 11.40 -9.65 13.32
N GLY A 135 10.08 -9.49 13.24
CA GLY A 135 9.19 -10.43 12.58
C GLY A 135 9.45 -10.54 11.07
N GLY A 136 9.06 -11.67 10.52
CA GLY A 136 9.26 -12.01 9.11
C GLY A 136 8.05 -11.75 8.22
N ARG A 137 6.97 -11.16 8.74
CA ARG A 137 5.76 -10.90 7.94
C ARG A 137 5.85 -9.56 7.23
N GLY A 138 5.35 -9.55 6.01
CA GLY A 138 5.37 -8.35 5.18
C GLY A 138 6.75 -8.02 4.65
N PHE A 139 6.95 -6.77 4.27
CA PHE A 139 8.21 -6.28 3.70
C PHE A 139 8.36 -4.77 3.93
N GLY A 140 9.62 -4.30 3.92
CA GLY A 140 9.91 -2.87 3.99
C GLY A 140 9.32 -2.21 5.23
N TRP A 141 8.43 -1.25 5.05
CA TRP A 141 7.83 -0.45 6.10
C TRP A 141 6.96 -1.22 7.11
N ASP A 142 6.54 -2.46 6.84
CA ASP A 142 5.83 -3.31 7.79
C ASP A 142 6.59 -3.48 9.10
N ARG A 143 7.90 -3.37 9.06
CA ARG A 143 8.79 -3.45 10.22
C ARG A 143 8.94 -2.13 10.99
N LEU A 144 8.31 -1.06 10.54
CA LEU A 144 8.37 0.28 11.16
C LEU A 144 7.08 0.64 11.90
N PHE A 145 5.95 0.08 11.47
CA PHE A 145 4.62 0.55 11.83
C PHE A 145 3.99 -0.27 12.95
N ILE A 146 3.54 0.42 14.00
CA ILE A 146 2.76 -0.13 15.11
C ILE A 146 1.32 0.34 14.90
N PRO A 147 0.41 -0.52 14.45
CA PRO A 147 -0.98 -0.14 14.18
C PRO A 147 -1.77 0.07 15.47
N ASP A 148 -2.72 1.00 15.45
CA ASP A 148 -3.64 1.23 16.55
C ASP A 148 -4.51 0.00 16.82
N GLY A 149 -4.70 -0.29 18.12
CA GLY A 149 -5.52 -1.44 18.57
C GLY A 149 -4.80 -2.78 18.60
N TYR A 150 -3.47 -2.82 18.35
CA TYR A 150 -2.67 -4.05 18.35
C TYR A 150 -1.63 -4.10 19.48
N ASN A 151 -1.95 -3.49 20.64
CA ASN A 151 -1.17 -3.59 21.89
C ASN A 151 0.31 -3.19 21.75
N GLY A 152 0.64 -2.26 20.87
CA GLY A 152 2.02 -1.82 20.66
C GLY A 152 2.90 -2.79 19.87
N ILE A 153 2.31 -3.82 19.26
CA ILE A 153 3.05 -4.81 18.47
C ILE A 153 3.29 -4.24 17.08
N ILE A 154 4.55 -4.30 16.60
CA ILE A 154 4.91 -3.90 15.24
C ILE A 154 4.23 -4.83 14.24
N ARG A 155 3.75 -4.29 13.13
CA ARG A 155 2.99 -5.01 12.12
C ARG A 155 3.67 -6.30 11.65
N SER A 156 4.99 -6.28 11.43
CA SER A 156 5.76 -7.48 11.04
C SER A 156 5.81 -8.57 12.10
N ASP A 157 5.55 -8.24 13.36
CA ASP A 157 5.65 -9.13 14.51
C ASP A 157 4.27 -9.69 14.94
N LEU A 158 3.18 -9.25 14.30
CA LEU A 158 1.83 -9.74 14.54
C LEU A 158 1.71 -11.24 14.23
N SER A 159 0.75 -11.92 14.88
CA SER A 159 0.34 -13.25 14.45
C SER A 159 -0.21 -13.23 13.03
N GLU A 160 -0.27 -14.37 12.36
CA GLU A 160 -0.79 -14.46 10.99
C GLU A 160 -2.23 -13.92 10.90
N THR A 161 -3.10 -14.34 11.78
CA THR A 161 -4.50 -13.89 11.85
C THR A 161 -4.60 -12.37 12.02
N ALA A 162 -3.86 -11.80 12.98
CA ALA A 162 -3.89 -10.37 13.25
C ALA A 162 -3.30 -9.55 12.07
N TYR A 163 -2.26 -10.09 11.40
CA TYR A 163 -1.69 -9.47 10.21
C TYR A 163 -2.68 -9.44 9.04
N ASP A 164 -3.39 -10.54 8.79
CA ASP A 164 -4.39 -10.64 7.72
C ASP A 164 -5.61 -9.75 8.02
N GLU A 165 -6.09 -9.70 9.27
CA GLU A 165 -7.16 -8.77 9.68
C GLU A 165 -6.76 -7.31 9.44
N LEU A 166 -5.54 -6.94 9.85
CA LEU A 166 -5.01 -5.60 9.63
C LEU A 166 -4.81 -5.30 8.14
N TYR A 167 -4.38 -6.30 7.36
CA TYR A 167 -4.22 -6.16 5.92
C TYR A 167 -5.54 -5.74 5.25
N LEU A 168 -6.66 -6.38 5.61
CA LEU A 168 -7.99 -6.04 5.11
C LEU A 168 -8.49 -4.67 5.58
N LYS A 169 -8.04 -4.18 6.75
CA LYS A 169 -8.36 -2.82 7.22
C LYS A 169 -7.60 -1.74 6.43
N ILE A 170 -6.34 -2.00 6.09
CA ILE A 170 -5.51 -1.05 5.33
C ILE A 170 -5.92 -1.04 3.86
N LYS A 171 -6.21 -2.20 3.28
CA LYS A 171 -6.48 -2.36 1.86
C LYS A 171 -7.98 -2.48 1.59
N PRO A 172 -8.55 -1.63 0.74
CA PRO A 172 -9.99 -1.59 0.44
C PRO A 172 -10.42 -2.74 -0.49
N ILE A 173 -10.07 -3.99 -0.13
CA ILE A 173 -10.29 -5.18 -0.96
C ILE A 173 -11.77 -5.41 -1.23
N GLU A 174 -12.64 -5.26 -0.21
CA GLU A 174 -14.08 -5.47 -0.38
C GLU A 174 -14.68 -4.46 -1.38
N ALA A 175 -14.30 -3.19 -1.29
CA ALA A 175 -14.75 -2.17 -2.23
C ALA A 175 -14.30 -2.46 -3.68
N VAL A 176 -13.07 -2.94 -3.85
CA VAL A 176 -12.56 -3.39 -5.16
C VAL A 176 -13.35 -4.59 -5.66
N LYS A 177 -13.60 -5.59 -4.80
CA LYS A 177 -14.37 -6.80 -5.12
C LYS A 177 -15.79 -6.47 -5.55
N GLU A 178 -16.51 -5.65 -4.78
CA GLU A 178 -17.86 -5.20 -5.11
C GLU A 178 -17.90 -4.46 -6.45
N PHE A 179 -16.95 -3.57 -6.69
CA PHE A 179 -16.84 -2.85 -7.95
C PHE A 179 -16.59 -3.78 -9.14
N LEU A 180 -15.67 -4.74 -9.02
CA LEU A 180 -15.37 -5.71 -10.09
C LEU A 180 -16.54 -6.69 -10.33
N ALA A 181 -17.30 -7.03 -9.29
CA ALA A 181 -18.48 -7.87 -9.40
C ALA A 181 -19.68 -7.15 -10.03
N SER A 182 -19.73 -5.81 -9.96
CA SER A 182 -20.81 -5.03 -10.60
C SER A 182 -20.76 -5.13 -12.13
N ASN A 183 -21.92 -5.06 -12.76
CA ASN A 183 -22.04 -5.09 -14.23
C ASN A 183 -21.70 -3.73 -14.85
#